data_0601f8bd34e9025aea339409302a2438
#
_entry.id   0601f8bd34e9025aea339409302a2438
#
_cell.length_a   1.000
_cell.length_b   1.000
_cell.length_c   1.000
_cell.angle_alpha   90.00
_cell.angle_beta   90.00
_cell.angle_gamma   90.00
#
_symmetry.space_group_name_H-M   'P 1'
#
loop_
_entity.id
_entity.type
_entity.pdbx_description
1 polymer ?
#
loop_
_entity_poly.entity_id
_entity_poly.type
_entity_poly.pdbx_seq_one_letter_code
_entity_poly.pdbx_strand_id
1 'polypeptide(L)'
;LTSVLPAAGIAPVLPRIAEAYRQDGGLGYHEYGEDFRGAQTELNRAVFEGELAGWIRSALPDVHRRLVRGAGIADVGCGSGWSSIALARAYPRATVTGYDSDGAAVREAIANAAAAGAPDTLAFARADANGPDEAAGRYALVCVLDALHDMARPVEVLRWCRQALRPGGGVLLMEPKAAEEFSAPAGEVERFLYAVSVLHCLPVGLSERPSAGTGTVIRPSVVTGYAHAAGFQSVAVLSVEHPLHRLYWLR
;
A
#
# COMPACT_ATOMS: atom_id res chain seq x y z
N LEU A 1 16.20 -5.97 15.94
CA LEU A 1 16.87 -4.85 15.26
C LEU A 1 15.91 -4.11 14.32
N THR A 2 15.06 -4.80 13.55
CA THR A 2 14.12 -4.20 12.59
C THR A 2 13.05 -3.29 13.21
N SER A 3 12.68 -3.48 14.48
CA SER A 3 11.69 -2.63 15.17
C SER A 3 12.28 -1.34 15.79
N VAL A 4 13.60 -1.24 15.90
CA VAL A 4 14.28 -0.06 16.49
C VAL A 4 14.53 1.03 15.46
N LEU A 5 14.77 0.65 14.20
CA LEU A 5 15.08 1.59 13.13
C LEU A 5 13.93 2.59 12.81
N PRO A 6 12.66 2.16 12.69
CA PRO A 6 11.56 3.11 12.51
C PRO A 6 11.42 4.07 13.70
N ALA A 7 11.63 3.58 14.93
CA ALA A 7 11.56 4.42 16.12
C ALA A 7 12.66 5.48 16.13
N ALA A 8 13.88 5.15 15.71
CA ALA A 8 14.98 6.10 15.58
C ALA A 8 14.68 7.19 14.52
N GLY A 9 14.04 6.82 13.41
CA GLY A 9 13.64 7.76 12.37
C GLY A 9 12.46 8.68 12.79
N ILE A 10 11.59 8.23 13.69
CA ILE A 10 10.48 9.05 14.21
C ILE A 10 10.95 10.09 15.23
N ALA A 11 11.92 9.75 16.08
CA ALA A 11 12.35 10.62 17.17
C ALA A 11 12.71 12.06 16.73
N PRO A 12 13.44 12.30 15.63
CA PRO A 12 13.76 13.64 15.16
C PRO A 12 12.56 14.48 14.75
N VAL A 13 11.46 13.85 14.33
CA VAL A 13 10.26 14.54 13.81
C VAL A 13 9.13 14.67 14.84
N LEU A 14 9.26 14.11 16.05
CA LEU A 14 8.26 14.20 17.11
C LEU A 14 7.76 15.62 17.42
N PRO A 15 8.62 16.67 17.54
CA PRO A 15 8.16 18.02 17.76
C PRO A 15 7.28 18.54 16.62
N ARG A 16 7.59 18.17 15.38
CA ARG A 16 6.83 18.56 14.18
C ARG A 16 5.48 17.87 14.12
N ILE A 17 5.42 16.58 14.47
CA ILE A 17 4.17 15.81 14.58
C ILE A 17 3.26 16.48 15.63
N ALA A 18 3.80 16.79 16.81
CA ALA A 18 3.03 17.44 17.86
C ALA A 18 2.50 18.81 17.44
N GLU A 19 3.28 19.60 16.69
CA GLU A 19 2.84 20.89 16.17
C GLU A 19 1.79 20.72 15.07
N ALA A 20 1.96 19.77 14.16
CA ALA A 20 0.97 19.47 13.13
C ALA A 20 -0.41 19.14 13.73
N TYR A 21 -0.46 18.32 14.78
CA TYR A 21 -1.72 18.04 15.48
C TYR A 21 -2.34 19.28 16.17
N ARG A 22 -1.55 20.20 16.71
CA ARG A 22 -2.09 21.45 17.28
C ARG A 22 -2.73 22.36 16.23
N GLN A 23 -2.28 22.22 14.99
CA GLN A 23 -2.76 23.01 13.84
C GLN A 23 -3.80 22.25 13.00
N ASP A 24 -4.37 21.16 13.52
CA ASP A 24 -5.27 20.26 12.78
C ASP A 24 -4.70 19.78 11.45
N GLY A 25 -3.38 19.68 11.32
CA GLY A 25 -2.65 19.28 10.12
C GLY A 25 -2.00 17.92 10.27
N GLY A 26 -1.15 17.60 9.27
CA GLY A 26 -0.35 16.39 9.24
C GLY A 26 1.11 16.67 8.88
N LEU A 27 1.87 15.58 8.70
CA LEU A 27 3.28 15.62 8.31
C LEU A 27 3.46 14.67 7.12
N GLY A 28 3.91 15.21 5.98
CA GLY A 28 4.07 14.43 4.76
C GLY A 28 5.11 13.30 4.90
N TYR A 29 4.91 12.21 4.20
CA TYR A 29 5.79 11.04 4.28
C TYR A 29 7.27 11.37 4.04
N HIS A 30 7.58 12.24 3.08
CA HIS A 30 8.94 12.68 2.77
C HIS A 30 9.63 13.42 3.92
N GLU A 31 8.87 13.97 4.86
CA GLU A 31 9.37 14.76 5.99
C GLU A 31 9.93 13.90 7.14
N TYR A 32 9.65 12.58 7.13
CA TYR A 32 10.20 11.62 8.11
C TYR A 32 11.70 11.31 7.90
N GLY A 33 12.25 11.70 6.75
CA GLY A 33 13.67 11.52 6.45
C GLY A 33 14.01 10.14 5.90
N GLU A 34 15.28 9.99 5.48
CA GLU A 34 15.75 8.78 4.79
C GLU A 34 15.85 7.57 5.71
N ASP A 35 16.29 7.76 6.95
CA ASP A 35 16.45 6.66 7.92
C ASP A 35 15.11 5.95 8.20
N PHE A 36 14.03 6.71 8.37
CA PHE A 36 12.70 6.16 8.56
C PHE A 36 12.21 5.41 7.31
N ARG A 37 12.29 6.05 6.15
CA ARG A 37 11.85 5.46 4.89
C ARG A 37 12.65 4.20 4.54
N GLY A 38 13.96 4.23 4.72
CA GLY A 38 14.82 3.06 4.53
C GLY A 38 14.44 1.90 5.44
N ALA A 39 14.19 2.16 6.72
CA ALA A 39 13.77 1.14 7.67
C ALA A 39 12.42 0.51 7.32
N GLN A 40 11.45 1.32 6.92
CA GLN A 40 10.13 0.83 6.48
C GLN A 40 10.24 0.03 5.18
N THR A 41 11.05 0.52 4.23
CA THR A 41 11.36 -0.19 3.00
C THR A 41 11.90 -1.60 3.27
N GLU A 42 12.87 -1.76 4.15
CA GLU A 42 13.46 -3.07 4.46
C GLU A 42 12.46 -4.03 5.14
N LEU A 43 11.59 -3.51 6.00
CA LEU A 43 10.53 -4.31 6.63
C LEU A 43 9.57 -4.88 5.58
N ASN A 44 9.07 -4.02 4.70
CA ASN A 44 8.08 -4.40 3.69
C ASN A 44 8.71 -5.26 2.58
N ARG A 45 9.96 -4.98 2.21
CA ARG A 45 10.70 -5.73 1.19
C ARG A 45 10.75 -7.22 1.50
N ALA A 46 11.06 -7.60 2.75
CA ALA A 46 11.13 -9.01 3.14
C ALA A 46 9.81 -9.74 2.91
N VAL A 47 8.69 -9.09 3.20
CA VAL A 47 7.33 -9.62 2.96
C VAL A 47 7.05 -9.73 1.46
N PHE A 48 7.35 -8.69 0.69
CA PHE A 48 7.06 -8.67 -0.75
C PHE A 48 7.87 -9.70 -1.52
N GLU A 49 9.18 -9.79 -1.26
CA GLU A 49 10.06 -10.76 -1.94
C GLU A 49 9.76 -12.20 -1.50
N GLY A 50 9.40 -12.43 -0.23
CA GLY A 50 9.19 -13.75 0.33
C GLY A 50 7.79 -14.33 0.10
N GLU A 51 6.75 -13.52 0.17
CA GLU A 51 5.39 -14.04 0.35
C GLU A 51 4.38 -13.61 -0.73
N LEU A 52 4.50 -12.40 -1.29
CA LEU A 52 3.46 -11.80 -2.16
C LEU A 52 3.05 -12.69 -3.34
N ALA A 53 4.01 -13.23 -4.07
CA ALA A 53 3.73 -14.12 -5.21
C ALA A 53 3.08 -15.44 -4.77
N GLY A 54 3.44 -15.94 -3.59
CA GLY A 54 2.84 -17.11 -2.96
C GLY A 54 1.36 -16.88 -2.62
N TRP A 55 1.03 -15.74 -2.04
CA TRP A 55 -0.34 -15.35 -1.72
C TRP A 55 -1.22 -15.22 -2.97
N ILE A 56 -0.72 -14.56 -4.02
CA ILE A 56 -1.44 -14.45 -5.29
C ILE A 56 -1.70 -15.84 -5.89
N ARG A 57 -0.71 -16.71 -5.87
CA ARG A 57 -0.83 -18.07 -6.42
C ARG A 57 -1.86 -18.91 -5.67
N SER A 58 -1.85 -18.87 -4.34
CA SER A 58 -2.72 -19.69 -3.48
C SER A 58 -4.13 -19.15 -3.37
N ALA A 59 -4.28 -17.85 -3.09
CA ALA A 59 -5.58 -17.24 -2.83
C ALA A 59 -6.32 -16.76 -4.09
N LEU A 60 -5.58 -16.46 -5.16
CA LEU A 60 -6.13 -15.90 -6.42
C LEU A 60 -5.66 -16.71 -7.67
N PRO A 61 -5.94 -18.03 -7.75
CA PRO A 61 -5.38 -18.88 -8.79
C PRO A 61 -5.77 -18.47 -10.21
N ASP A 62 -6.95 -17.87 -10.41
CA ASP A 62 -7.37 -17.39 -11.73
C ASP A 62 -6.57 -16.15 -12.16
N VAL A 63 -6.31 -15.25 -11.22
CA VAL A 63 -5.44 -14.08 -11.45
C VAL A 63 -4.03 -14.55 -11.73
N HIS A 64 -3.48 -15.44 -10.91
CA HIS A 64 -2.16 -16.03 -11.11
C HIS A 64 -1.99 -16.59 -12.54
N ARG A 65 -2.97 -17.38 -13.04
CA ARG A 65 -2.90 -17.92 -14.41
C ARG A 65 -2.88 -16.84 -15.49
N ARG A 66 -3.58 -15.72 -15.28
CA ARG A 66 -3.56 -14.59 -16.23
C ARG A 66 -2.22 -13.87 -16.21
N LEU A 67 -1.64 -13.67 -15.02
CA LEU A 67 -0.33 -13.02 -14.86
C LEU A 67 0.79 -13.84 -15.49
N VAL A 68 0.80 -15.16 -15.31
CA VAL A 68 1.74 -16.08 -15.99
C VAL A 68 1.65 -15.97 -17.51
N ARG A 69 0.48 -15.63 -18.06
CA ARG A 69 0.26 -15.43 -19.51
C ARG A 69 0.60 -14.01 -19.99
N GLY A 70 1.04 -13.10 -19.11
CA GLY A 70 1.48 -11.76 -19.48
C GLY A 70 0.42 -10.67 -19.29
N ALA A 71 -0.58 -10.88 -18.42
CA ALA A 71 -1.54 -9.82 -18.09
C ALA A 71 -0.90 -8.70 -17.26
N GLY A 72 -1.43 -7.46 -17.42
CA GLY A 72 -0.91 -6.28 -16.71
C GLY A 72 -1.21 -6.25 -15.22
N ILE A 73 -0.27 -5.72 -14.46
CA ILE A 73 -0.34 -5.44 -13.02
C ILE A 73 -0.10 -3.94 -12.79
N ALA A 74 -0.93 -3.29 -11.99
CA ALA A 74 -0.63 -2.00 -11.39
C ALA A 74 -0.32 -2.18 -9.90
N ASP A 75 0.62 -1.39 -9.39
CA ASP A 75 1.00 -1.37 -7.97
C ASP A 75 0.90 0.10 -7.50
N VAL A 76 -0.10 0.40 -6.70
CA VAL A 76 -0.50 1.77 -6.33
C VAL A 76 -0.04 2.09 -4.92
N GLY A 77 0.67 3.20 -4.76
CA GLY A 77 1.42 3.50 -3.56
C GLY A 77 2.66 2.62 -3.45
N CYS A 78 3.37 2.45 -4.57
CA CYS A 78 4.49 1.50 -4.66
C CYS A 78 5.74 1.92 -3.87
N GLY A 79 5.79 3.16 -3.37
CA GLY A 79 6.92 3.68 -2.61
C GLY A 79 8.26 3.48 -3.33
N SER A 80 9.22 2.86 -2.65
CA SER A 80 10.55 2.51 -3.17
C SER A 80 10.57 1.33 -4.18
N GLY A 81 9.39 0.79 -4.56
CA GLY A 81 9.20 -0.12 -5.69
C GLY A 81 9.44 -1.61 -5.42
N TRP A 82 9.69 -2.04 -4.19
CA TRP A 82 10.05 -3.43 -3.93
C TRP A 82 8.90 -4.42 -4.16
N SER A 83 7.66 -4.05 -3.93
CA SER A 83 6.47 -4.83 -4.31
C SER A 83 6.38 -5.02 -5.82
N SER A 84 6.55 -3.95 -6.58
CA SER A 84 6.57 -3.97 -8.05
C SER A 84 7.71 -4.83 -8.59
N ILE A 85 8.93 -4.73 -8.01
CA ILE A 85 10.10 -5.55 -8.37
C ILE A 85 9.82 -7.03 -8.10
N ALA A 86 9.26 -7.36 -6.93
CA ALA A 86 8.89 -8.73 -6.58
C ALA A 86 7.86 -9.30 -7.54
N LEU A 87 6.83 -8.52 -7.91
CA LEU A 87 5.82 -8.91 -8.88
C LEU A 87 6.40 -9.13 -10.28
N ALA A 88 7.27 -8.23 -10.76
CA ALA A 88 7.91 -8.36 -12.07
C ALA A 88 8.81 -9.60 -12.17
N ARG A 89 9.54 -9.92 -11.10
CA ARG A 89 10.36 -11.14 -11.01
C ARG A 89 9.52 -12.41 -10.97
N ALA A 90 8.40 -12.38 -10.22
CA ALA A 90 7.50 -13.53 -10.11
C ALA A 90 6.71 -13.79 -11.40
N TYR A 91 6.44 -12.74 -12.18
CA TYR A 91 5.66 -12.77 -13.41
C TYR A 91 6.39 -12.10 -14.58
N PRO A 92 7.49 -12.67 -15.08
CA PRO A 92 8.38 -12.01 -16.05
C PRO A 92 7.74 -11.71 -17.40
N ARG A 93 6.57 -12.30 -17.70
CA ARG A 93 5.79 -12.02 -18.92
C ARG A 93 4.72 -10.94 -18.69
N ALA A 94 4.40 -10.61 -17.45
CA ALA A 94 3.43 -9.58 -17.12
C ALA A 94 4.09 -8.19 -17.25
N THR A 95 3.32 -7.21 -17.69
CA THR A 95 3.74 -5.81 -17.55
C THR A 95 3.37 -5.33 -16.15
N VAL A 96 4.31 -4.74 -15.44
CA VAL A 96 4.10 -4.17 -14.10
C VAL A 96 4.31 -2.66 -14.16
N THR A 97 3.37 -1.89 -13.65
CA THR A 97 3.53 -0.44 -13.50
C THR A 97 3.32 -0.07 -12.04
N GLY A 98 4.37 0.44 -11.40
CA GLY A 98 4.29 1.04 -10.08
C GLY A 98 3.87 2.51 -10.17
N TYR A 99 2.92 2.91 -9.36
CA TYR A 99 2.43 4.28 -9.25
C TYR A 99 2.63 4.80 -7.84
N ASP A 100 3.17 6.03 -7.72
CA ASP A 100 3.26 6.75 -6.45
C ASP A 100 3.07 8.24 -6.67
N SER A 101 2.52 8.95 -5.70
CA SER A 101 2.34 10.40 -5.75
C SER A 101 3.64 11.16 -5.44
N ASP A 102 4.55 10.55 -4.67
CA ASP A 102 5.84 11.12 -4.35
C ASP A 102 6.86 10.87 -5.47
N GLY A 103 7.24 11.93 -6.18
CA GLY A 103 8.27 11.85 -7.21
C GLY A 103 9.66 11.42 -6.70
N ALA A 104 9.96 11.59 -5.40
CA ALA A 104 11.21 11.09 -4.81
C ALA A 104 11.16 9.57 -4.66
N ALA A 105 10.04 9.02 -4.19
CA ALA A 105 9.80 7.58 -4.11
C ALA A 105 9.87 6.92 -5.49
N VAL A 106 9.28 7.53 -6.51
CA VAL A 106 9.36 7.03 -7.91
C VAL A 106 10.80 6.98 -8.42
N ARG A 107 11.61 8.02 -8.15
CA ARG A 107 13.04 8.00 -8.54
C ARG A 107 13.81 6.90 -7.81
N GLU A 108 13.55 6.72 -6.54
CA GLU A 108 14.14 5.65 -5.72
C GLU A 108 13.72 4.27 -6.26
N ALA A 109 12.44 4.06 -6.59
CA ALA A 109 11.94 2.83 -7.18
C ALA A 109 12.64 2.48 -8.51
N ILE A 110 12.86 3.46 -9.37
CA ILE A 110 13.62 3.29 -10.62
C ILE A 110 15.06 2.87 -10.33
N ALA A 111 15.72 3.52 -9.38
CA ALA A 111 17.10 3.19 -9.00
C ALA A 111 17.19 1.78 -8.40
N ASN A 112 16.26 1.41 -7.52
CA ASN A 112 16.18 0.08 -6.91
C ASN A 112 15.93 -1.01 -7.97
N ALA A 113 15.04 -0.76 -8.93
CA ALA A 113 14.78 -1.71 -10.01
C ALA A 113 16.02 -1.95 -10.88
N ALA A 114 16.74 -0.89 -11.22
CA ALA A 114 17.98 -0.98 -11.97
C ALA A 114 19.05 -1.75 -11.18
N ALA A 115 19.27 -1.41 -9.90
CA ALA A 115 20.23 -2.10 -9.04
C ALA A 115 19.86 -3.58 -8.80
N ALA A 116 18.57 -3.88 -8.75
CA ALA A 116 18.06 -5.24 -8.57
C ALA A 116 18.05 -6.07 -9.87
N GLY A 117 18.38 -5.51 -11.03
CA GLY A 117 18.30 -6.18 -12.32
C GLY A 117 16.85 -6.61 -12.65
N ALA A 118 15.88 -5.73 -12.38
CA ALA A 118 14.49 -6.02 -12.67
C ALA A 118 14.23 -6.15 -14.18
N PRO A 119 13.22 -6.93 -14.62
CA PRO A 119 12.89 -7.09 -16.03
C PRO A 119 12.44 -5.77 -16.68
N ASP A 120 12.66 -5.63 -17.99
CA ASP A 120 12.21 -4.47 -18.81
C ASP A 120 10.67 -4.33 -18.86
N THR A 121 9.94 -5.33 -18.37
CA THR A 121 8.49 -5.29 -18.24
C THR A 121 7.99 -4.47 -17.04
N LEU A 122 8.91 -3.96 -16.20
CA LEU A 122 8.63 -3.10 -15.05
C LEU A 122 8.85 -1.63 -15.41
N ALA A 123 7.87 -0.81 -15.10
CA ALA A 123 7.95 0.66 -15.21
C ALA A 123 7.39 1.34 -13.95
N PHE A 124 7.79 2.58 -13.72
CA PHE A 124 7.25 3.41 -12.64
C PHE A 124 6.76 4.75 -13.19
N ALA A 125 5.70 5.27 -12.62
CA ALA A 125 5.13 6.55 -12.99
C ALA A 125 4.64 7.32 -11.75
N ARG A 126 4.81 8.64 -11.77
CA ARG A 126 4.18 9.49 -10.77
C ARG A 126 2.70 9.64 -11.09
N ALA A 127 1.83 9.37 -10.12
CA ALA A 127 0.39 9.56 -10.23
C ALA A 127 -0.21 9.94 -8.88
N ASP A 128 -1.18 10.83 -8.89
CA ASP A 128 -1.97 11.20 -7.72
C ASP A 128 -3.16 10.25 -7.51
N ALA A 129 -4.07 10.59 -6.59
CA ALA A 129 -5.24 9.79 -6.24
C ALA A 129 -6.20 9.49 -7.40
N ASN A 130 -6.18 10.30 -8.46
CA ASN A 130 -7.03 10.11 -9.64
C ASN A 130 -6.38 9.19 -10.70
N GLY A 131 -5.05 8.99 -10.59
CA GLY A 131 -4.27 8.22 -11.54
C GLY A 131 -4.36 8.73 -12.99
N PRO A 132 -3.64 8.10 -13.92
CA PRO A 132 -3.71 8.47 -15.32
C PRO A 132 -4.92 7.82 -16.03
N ASP A 133 -5.63 8.57 -16.88
CA ASP A 133 -6.79 8.10 -17.65
C ASP A 133 -6.45 6.93 -18.59
N GLU A 134 -5.24 6.94 -19.18
CA GLU A 134 -4.75 5.87 -20.06
C GLU A 134 -4.56 4.51 -19.38
N ALA A 135 -4.65 4.46 -18.06
CA ALA A 135 -4.63 3.21 -17.29
C ALA A 135 -5.97 2.47 -17.32
N ALA A 136 -7.06 3.09 -17.78
CA ALA A 136 -8.39 2.49 -17.76
C ALA A 136 -8.45 1.14 -18.51
N GLY A 137 -8.99 0.12 -17.86
CA GLY A 137 -9.20 -1.20 -18.44
C GLY A 137 -7.94 -2.01 -18.77
N ARG A 138 -6.77 -1.63 -18.25
CA ARG A 138 -5.47 -2.25 -18.61
C ARG A 138 -5.09 -3.44 -17.75
N TYR A 139 -5.42 -3.45 -16.46
CA TYR A 139 -4.83 -4.35 -15.49
C TYR A 139 -5.73 -5.52 -15.11
N ALA A 140 -5.17 -6.72 -15.04
CA ALA A 140 -5.84 -7.89 -14.49
C ALA A 140 -5.78 -7.91 -12.95
N LEU A 141 -4.75 -7.28 -12.41
CA LEU A 141 -4.51 -7.12 -10.98
C LEU A 141 -4.09 -5.67 -10.70
N VAL A 142 -4.72 -5.05 -9.74
CA VAL A 142 -4.23 -3.84 -9.10
C VAL A 142 -3.87 -4.19 -7.67
N CYS A 143 -2.68 -3.84 -7.24
CA CYS A 143 -2.20 -4.00 -5.86
C CYS A 143 -2.23 -2.65 -5.15
N VAL A 144 -2.64 -2.64 -3.89
CA VAL A 144 -2.44 -1.55 -2.92
C VAL A 144 -1.93 -2.21 -1.66
N LEU A 145 -0.63 -2.08 -1.38
CA LEU A 145 0.04 -2.92 -0.40
C LEU A 145 0.62 -2.08 0.73
N ASP A 146 -0.01 -2.13 1.91
CA ASP A 146 0.38 -1.41 3.12
C ASP A 146 0.44 0.11 2.88
N ALA A 147 -0.56 0.66 2.17
CA ALA A 147 -0.54 2.04 1.70
C ALA A 147 -1.89 2.77 1.80
N LEU A 148 -3.04 2.09 1.69
CA LEU A 148 -4.35 2.76 1.63
C LEU A 148 -4.66 3.57 2.89
N HIS A 149 -4.24 3.08 4.04
CA HIS A 149 -4.47 3.71 5.34
C HIS A 149 -3.69 5.04 5.53
N ASP A 150 -2.64 5.26 4.74
CA ASP A 150 -1.87 6.50 4.71
C ASP A 150 -2.41 7.53 3.71
N MET A 151 -3.31 7.11 2.81
CA MET A 151 -3.81 7.99 1.75
C MET A 151 -4.89 8.93 2.27
N ALA A 152 -4.78 10.21 1.94
CA ALA A 152 -5.78 11.22 2.32
C ALA A 152 -7.15 10.94 1.69
N ARG A 153 -7.18 10.43 0.45
CA ARG A 153 -8.39 10.22 -0.35
C ARG A 153 -8.57 8.77 -0.79
N PRO A 154 -8.71 7.81 0.15
CA PRO A 154 -8.71 6.36 -0.15
C PRO A 154 -9.85 5.93 -1.10
N VAL A 155 -11.01 6.57 -1.02
CA VAL A 155 -12.15 6.28 -1.91
C VAL A 155 -11.86 6.69 -3.35
N GLU A 156 -11.20 7.81 -3.58
CA GLU A 156 -10.82 8.27 -4.93
C GLU A 156 -9.78 7.34 -5.53
N VAL A 157 -8.76 6.97 -4.76
CA VAL A 157 -7.75 5.98 -5.18
C VAL A 157 -8.39 4.65 -5.54
N LEU A 158 -9.26 4.11 -4.70
CA LEU A 158 -9.94 2.85 -4.98
C LEU A 158 -10.87 2.95 -6.19
N ARG A 159 -11.51 4.11 -6.43
CA ARG A 159 -12.32 4.35 -7.64
C ARG A 159 -11.45 4.31 -8.89
N TRP A 160 -10.28 4.95 -8.87
CA TRP A 160 -9.32 4.85 -9.96
C TRP A 160 -8.83 3.41 -10.14
N CYS A 161 -8.45 2.71 -9.06
CA CYS A 161 -8.08 1.30 -9.14
C CYS A 161 -9.15 0.46 -9.85
N ARG A 162 -10.43 0.68 -9.54
CA ARG A 162 -11.55 -0.02 -10.20
C ARG A 162 -11.63 0.31 -11.70
N GLN A 163 -11.44 1.57 -12.08
CA GLN A 163 -11.44 2.00 -13.49
C GLN A 163 -10.26 1.42 -14.28
N ALA A 164 -9.11 1.25 -13.63
CA ALA A 164 -7.91 0.67 -14.21
C ALA A 164 -8.02 -0.84 -14.48
N LEU A 165 -8.99 -1.52 -13.84
CA LEU A 165 -9.21 -2.95 -14.00
C LEU A 165 -9.86 -3.28 -15.36
N ARG A 166 -9.30 -4.29 -16.01
CA ARG A 166 -9.95 -4.97 -17.15
C ARG A 166 -11.10 -5.87 -16.66
N PRO A 167 -12.02 -6.27 -17.54
CA PRO A 167 -13.08 -7.20 -17.17
C PRO A 167 -12.56 -8.47 -16.49
N GLY A 168 -13.14 -8.79 -15.33
CA GLY A 168 -12.75 -9.94 -14.50
C GLY A 168 -11.42 -9.74 -13.73
N GLY A 169 -10.86 -8.53 -13.69
CA GLY A 169 -9.78 -8.15 -12.80
C GLY A 169 -10.27 -7.87 -11.37
N GLY A 170 -9.35 -7.54 -10.49
CA GLY A 170 -9.67 -7.12 -9.12
C GLY A 170 -8.50 -6.46 -8.42
N VAL A 171 -8.79 -5.89 -7.24
CA VAL A 171 -7.78 -5.26 -6.39
C VAL A 171 -7.37 -6.20 -5.28
N LEU A 172 -6.07 -6.44 -5.16
CA LEU A 172 -5.45 -7.05 -3.98
C LEU A 172 -5.03 -5.92 -3.05
N LEU A 173 -5.73 -5.80 -1.94
CA LEU A 173 -5.40 -4.84 -0.90
C LEU A 173 -4.75 -5.59 0.26
N MET A 174 -3.62 -5.09 0.76
CA MET A 174 -2.96 -5.56 1.98
C MET A 174 -2.90 -4.42 2.98
N GLU A 175 -3.39 -4.64 4.19
CA GLU A 175 -3.44 -3.65 5.25
C GLU A 175 -3.03 -4.26 6.59
N PRO A 176 -2.60 -3.44 7.57
CA PRO A 176 -2.34 -3.91 8.93
C PRO A 176 -3.53 -4.68 9.51
N LYS A 177 -3.24 -5.79 10.21
CA LYS A 177 -4.25 -6.68 10.78
C LYS A 177 -4.83 -6.10 12.07
N ALA A 178 -5.62 -5.03 11.98
CA ALA A 178 -6.39 -4.52 13.10
C ALA A 178 -7.52 -5.48 13.49
N ALA A 179 -7.97 -5.45 14.74
CA ALA A 179 -9.14 -6.19 15.19
C ALA A 179 -10.39 -5.74 14.42
N GLU A 180 -11.42 -6.59 14.36
CA GLU A 180 -12.67 -6.26 13.67
C GLU A 180 -13.43 -5.14 14.38
N GLU A 181 -13.39 -5.16 15.71
CA GLU A 181 -14.04 -4.17 16.57
C GLU A 181 -13.05 -3.56 17.56
N PHE A 182 -13.35 -2.34 18.01
CA PHE A 182 -12.60 -1.71 19.09
C PHE A 182 -12.86 -2.43 20.41
N SER A 183 -11.80 -2.70 21.15
CA SER A 183 -11.88 -3.20 22.53
C SER A 183 -10.94 -2.44 23.46
N ALA A 184 -11.37 -2.26 24.70
CA ALA A 184 -10.54 -1.67 25.75
C ALA A 184 -10.51 -2.62 26.97
N PRO A 185 -9.33 -3.03 27.44
CA PRO A 185 -8.01 -2.74 26.87
C PRO A 185 -7.76 -3.50 25.55
N ALA A 186 -7.08 -2.85 24.60
CA ALA A 186 -6.68 -3.47 23.34
C ALA A 186 -5.54 -4.48 23.56
N GLY A 187 -5.45 -5.49 22.67
CA GLY A 187 -4.33 -6.42 22.62
C GLY A 187 -3.00 -5.74 22.25
N GLU A 188 -1.88 -6.43 22.45
CA GLU A 188 -0.53 -5.84 22.25
C GLU A 188 -0.31 -5.35 20.82
N VAL A 189 -0.70 -6.13 19.82
CA VAL A 189 -0.55 -5.77 18.40
C VAL A 189 -1.37 -4.51 18.10
N GLU A 190 -2.61 -4.44 18.57
CA GLU A 190 -3.46 -3.27 18.30
C GLU A 190 -2.94 -2.02 19.00
N ARG A 191 -2.43 -2.14 20.24
CA ARG A 191 -1.78 -1.00 20.92
C ARG A 191 -0.56 -0.50 20.15
N PHE A 192 0.24 -1.42 19.60
CA PHE A 192 1.37 -1.07 18.73
C PHE A 192 0.88 -0.35 17.47
N LEU A 193 -0.15 -0.85 16.79
CA LEU A 193 -0.73 -0.21 15.60
C LEU A 193 -1.26 1.20 15.90
N TYR A 194 -1.90 1.43 17.06
CA TYR A 194 -2.31 2.78 17.49
C TYR A 194 -1.12 3.70 17.70
N ALA A 195 -0.03 3.20 18.32
CA ALA A 195 1.16 4.01 18.52
C ALA A 195 1.82 4.39 17.19
N VAL A 196 1.94 3.45 16.25
CA VAL A 196 2.44 3.71 14.90
C VAL A 196 1.51 4.70 14.18
N SER A 197 0.19 4.51 14.29
CA SER A 197 -0.80 5.38 13.65
C SER A 197 -0.61 6.84 14.08
N VAL A 198 -0.56 7.11 15.38
CA VAL A 198 -0.42 8.48 15.91
C VAL A 198 0.93 9.12 15.53
N LEU A 199 1.98 8.31 15.41
CA LEU A 199 3.33 8.82 15.16
C LEU A 199 3.68 8.92 13.67
N HIS A 200 2.96 8.20 12.80
CA HIS A 200 3.30 8.15 11.37
C HIS A 200 2.06 8.19 10.47
N CYS A 201 1.29 7.10 10.39
CA CYS A 201 0.30 6.94 9.33
C CYS A 201 -0.84 7.96 9.38
N LEU A 202 -1.31 8.32 10.57
CA LEU A 202 -2.34 9.34 10.71
C LEU A 202 -1.83 10.75 10.33
N PRO A 203 -0.66 11.24 10.81
CA PRO A 203 -0.07 12.46 10.30
C PRO A 203 0.15 12.48 8.80
N VAL A 204 0.61 11.37 8.20
CA VAL A 204 0.79 11.27 6.75
C VAL A 204 -0.55 11.47 6.04
N GLY A 205 -1.57 10.74 6.43
CA GLY A 205 -2.91 10.88 5.86
C GLY A 205 -3.50 12.29 6.03
N LEU A 206 -3.19 12.97 7.12
CA LEU A 206 -3.66 14.34 7.42
C LEU A 206 -2.83 15.43 6.73
N SER A 207 -1.73 15.10 6.06
CA SER A 207 -0.86 16.08 5.39
C SER A 207 -1.50 16.74 4.17
N GLU A 208 -2.54 16.13 3.60
CA GLU A 208 -3.34 16.67 2.50
C GLU A 208 -4.78 16.91 2.95
N ARG A 209 -5.47 17.87 2.30
CA ARG A 209 -6.88 18.19 2.58
C ARG A 209 -7.70 18.17 1.29
N PRO A 210 -8.94 17.63 1.28
CA PRO A 210 -9.59 16.89 2.38
C PRO A 210 -8.94 15.54 2.67
N SER A 211 -9.04 15.06 3.90
CA SER A 211 -8.49 13.76 4.32
C SER A 211 -9.52 12.93 5.05
N ALA A 212 -9.49 11.61 4.81
CA ALA A 212 -10.25 10.63 5.57
C ALA A 212 -9.69 10.42 6.99
N GLY A 213 -8.40 10.73 7.22
CA GLY A 213 -7.73 10.57 8.50
C GLY A 213 -7.76 9.14 9.02
N THR A 214 -7.50 8.15 8.14
CA THR A 214 -7.67 6.73 8.45
C THR A 214 -6.65 6.23 9.47
N GLY A 215 -5.36 6.33 9.14
CA GLY A 215 -4.25 5.81 9.95
C GLY A 215 -4.18 4.28 9.98
N THR A 216 -3.15 3.75 10.64
CA THR A 216 -2.77 2.32 10.62
C THR A 216 -3.87 1.37 11.10
N VAL A 217 -4.74 1.80 12.02
CA VAL A 217 -5.82 0.94 12.57
C VAL A 217 -7.03 0.95 11.63
N ILE A 218 -6.80 0.57 10.38
CA ILE A 218 -7.87 0.43 9.39
C ILE A 218 -8.61 -0.89 9.57
N ARG A 219 -9.85 -0.82 10.07
CA ARG A 219 -10.67 -2.00 10.35
C ARG A 219 -11.33 -2.56 9.09
N PRO A 220 -11.68 -3.86 9.05
CA PRO A 220 -12.36 -4.47 7.90
C PRO A 220 -13.64 -3.74 7.47
N SER A 221 -14.40 -3.21 8.42
CA SER A 221 -15.61 -2.40 8.14
C SER A 221 -15.28 -1.10 7.40
N VAL A 222 -14.15 -0.45 7.73
CA VAL A 222 -13.68 0.77 7.05
C VAL A 222 -13.23 0.46 5.62
N VAL A 223 -12.44 -0.60 5.43
CA VAL A 223 -12.04 -1.09 4.09
C VAL A 223 -13.27 -1.38 3.24
N THR A 224 -14.24 -2.09 3.79
CA THR A 224 -15.51 -2.41 3.10
C THR A 224 -16.28 -1.15 2.72
N GLY A 225 -16.39 -0.19 3.64
CA GLY A 225 -17.03 1.10 3.38
C GLY A 225 -16.36 1.89 2.25
N TYR A 226 -15.03 1.99 2.26
CA TYR A 226 -14.28 2.66 1.18
C TYR A 226 -14.45 1.96 -0.17
N ALA A 227 -14.36 0.62 -0.18
CA ALA A 227 -14.52 -0.16 -1.41
C ALA A 227 -15.92 0.01 -2.01
N HIS A 228 -16.98 -0.07 -1.21
CA HIS A 228 -18.36 0.15 -1.68
C HIS A 228 -18.55 1.59 -2.18
N ALA A 229 -18.05 2.61 -1.47
CA ALA A 229 -18.10 4.00 -1.91
C ALA A 229 -17.32 4.25 -3.21
N ALA A 230 -16.29 3.44 -3.50
CA ALA A 230 -15.56 3.44 -4.75
C ALA A 230 -16.26 2.66 -5.88
N GLY A 231 -17.35 1.92 -5.57
CA GLY A 231 -18.18 1.20 -6.55
C GLY A 231 -17.85 -0.29 -6.70
N PHE A 232 -17.00 -0.88 -5.82
CA PHE A 232 -16.81 -2.32 -5.78
C PHE A 232 -18.07 -3.02 -5.24
N GLN A 233 -18.40 -4.17 -5.84
CA GLN A 233 -19.59 -4.93 -5.48
C GLN A 233 -19.32 -5.96 -4.37
N SER A 234 -18.08 -6.38 -4.22
CA SER A 234 -17.69 -7.36 -3.20
C SER A 234 -16.32 -7.08 -2.63
N VAL A 235 -16.20 -7.34 -1.33
CA VAL A 235 -14.95 -7.32 -0.55
C VAL A 235 -14.85 -8.63 0.18
N ALA A 236 -13.81 -9.41 -0.10
CA ALA A 236 -13.54 -10.67 0.58
C ALA A 236 -12.22 -10.57 1.32
N VAL A 237 -12.20 -10.97 2.58
CA VAL A 237 -10.94 -11.23 3.30
C VAL A 237 -10.38 -12.55 2.77
N LEU A 238 -9.13 -12.53 2.30
CA LEU A 238 -8.48 -13.73 1.79
C LEU A 238 -8.01 -14.64 2.93
N SER A 239 -8.10 -15.95 2.72
CA SER A 239 -7.60 -16.97 3.67
C SER A 239 -6.08 -17.07 3.58
N VAL A 240 -5.39 -16.00 3.97
CA VAL A 240 -3.94 -15.90 4.07
C VAL A 240 -3.61 -15.60 5.53
N GLU A 241 -2.89 -16.53 6.17
CA GLU A 241 -2.44 -16.33 7.54
C GLU A 241 -1.14 -15.53 7.56
N HIS A 242 -1.23 -14.32 8.11
CA HIS A 242 -0.07 -13.48 8.39
C HIS A 242 -0.25 -12.79 9.76
N PRO A 243 0.80 -12.67 10.58
CA PRO A 243 0.68 -12.11 11.93
C PRO A 243 0.32 -10.62 11.94
N LEU A 244 0.78 -9.84 10.97
CA LEU A 244 0.67 -8.39 10.96
C LEU A 244 -0.22 -7.84 9.84
N HIS A 245 -0.53 -8.62 8.80
CA HIS A 245 -1.27 -8.14 7.65
C HIS A 245 -2.55 -8.93 7.41
N ARG A 246 -3.54 -8.25 6.86
CA ARG A 246 -4.78 -8.83 6.35
C ARG A 246 -4.91 -8.47 4.88
N LEU A 247 -5.24 -9.46 4.07
CA LEU A 247 -5.40 -9.30 2.64
C LEU A 247 -6.88 -9.30 2.27
N TYR A 248 -7.23 -8.41 1.35
CA TYR A 248 -8.58 -8.28 0.83
C TYR A 248 -8.59 -8.41 -0.69
N TRP A 249 -9.66 -8.97 -1.21
CA TRP A 249 -9.94 -9.03 -2.63
C TRP A 249 -11.20 -8.24 -2.97
N LEU A 250 -11.05 -7.18 -3.76
CA LEU A 250 -12.13 -6.26 -4.14
C LEU A 250 -12.52 -6.51 -5.60
N ARG A 251 -13.83 -6.59 -5.87
CA ARG A 251 -14.42 -6.74 -7.21
C ARG A 251 -15.62 -5.85 -7.45
#